data_769fa27bb73da0bd58e69dd4f37d6944
#
_entry.id   769fa27bb73da0bd58e69dd4f37d6944
#
_cell.length_a   1.000
_cell.length_b   1.000
_cell.length_c   1.000
_cell.angle_alpha   90.00
_cell.angle_beta   90.00
_cell.angle_gamma   90.00
#
_symmetry.space_group_name_H-M   'P 1'
#
loop_
_entity.id
_entity.type
_entity.pdbx_description
1 polymer ?
#
loop_
_entity_poly.entity_id
_entity_poly.type
_entity_poly.pdbx_seq_one_letter_code
_entity_poly.pdbx_strand_id
1 'polypeptide(L)'
;DRAQYGAYQQAAQLAGTDQDTTDVKAFLKETITTDSDSGETAVVSDYVAQKTQETLETLAAVDARFKALGGELTADQLSTADRYAQQMMDQYGDTYTANGIGLETVKAYERLQVEHTALLDMVYGPDGETPVEDDELTSHLDDSMYEICYISIPLYNTSTYAFADDDQKAEMLKLAQAAADSVNAAGGETVSDQVSALHEAAQNALPDIYAVLDSETS
;
A
#
# COMPACT_ATOMS: atom_id res chain seq x y z
N ASP A 1 -17.28 -5.70 -13.93
CA ASP A 1 -17.81 -5.33 -12.61
C ASP A 1 -16.70 -5.11 -11.56
N ARG A 2 -15.69 -6.04 -11.40
CA ARG A 2 -14.61 -5.87 -10.40
C ARG A 2 -13.71 -4.66 -10.71
N ALA A 3 -13.32 -4.46 -11.98
CA ALA A 3 -12.54 -3.31 -12.41
C ALA A 3 -13.31 -1.98 -12.20
N GLN A 4 -14.60 -1.97 -12.53
CA GLN A 4 -15.47 -0.82 -12.32
C GLN A 4 -15.60 -0.47 -10.83
N TYR A 5 -15.78 -1.48 -9.99
CA TYR A 5 -15.83 -1.26 -8.54
C TYR A 5 -14.51 -0.70 -8.01
N GLY A 6 -13.37 -1.22 -8.46
CA GLY A 6 -12.06 -0.68 -8.11
C GLY A 6 -11.86 0.79 -8.54
N ALA A 7 -12.29 1.13 -9.76
CA ALA A 7 -12.25 2.51 -10.25
C ALA A 7 -13.15 3.46 -9.43
N TYR A 8 -14.33 2.99 -9.01
CA TYR A 8 -15.23 3.74 -8.10
C TYR A 8 -14.57 3.96 -6.73
N GLN A 9 -13.95 2.93 -6.15
CA GLN A 9 -13.22 3.06 -4.89
C GLN A 9 -12.08 4.09 -4.99
N GLN A 10 -11.33 4.07 -6.09
CA GLN A 10 -10.27 5.03 -6.34
C GLN A 10 -10.81 6.47 -6.45
N ALA A 11 -11.93 6.67 -7.14
CA ALA A 11 -12.57 7.98 -7.23
C ALA A 11 -13.03 8.48 -5.86
N ALA A 12 -13.61 7.61 -5.01
CA ALA A 12 -14.02 7.96 -3.66
C ALA A 12 -12.82 8.33 -2.76
N GLN A 13 -11.71 7.63 -2.90
CA GLN A 13 -10.47 7.94 -2.19
C GLN A 13 -9.90 9.31 -2.61
N LEU A 14 -9.86 9.62 -3.91
CA LEU A 14 -9.44 10.93 -4.42
C LEU A 14 -10.34 12.07 -3.92
N ALA A 15 -11.64 11.82 -3.78
CA ALA A 15 -12.60 12.77 -3.23
C ALA A 15 -12.52 12.92 -1.70
N GLY A 16 -11.81 12.05 -0.99
CA GLY A 16 -11.84 11.97 0.47
C GLY A 16 -13.21 11.58 1.03
N THR A 17 -14.00 10.83 0.27
CA THR A 17 -15.40 10.50 0.57
C THR A 17 -15.51 9.07 1.11
N ASP A 18 -16.33 8.88 2.15
CA ASP A 18 -16.66 7.56 2.68
C ASP A 18 -17.64 6.83 1.74
N GLN A 19 -17.22 5.67 1.26
CA GLN A 19 -18.00 4.87 0.30
C GLN A 19 -19.29 4.31 0.89
N ASP A 20 -19.30 4.01 2.18
CA ASP A 20 -20.44 3.35 2.85
C ASP A 20 -21.60 4.32 3.13
N THR A 21 -21.30 5.62 3.21
CA THR A 21 -22.29 6.67 3.53
C THR A 21 -22.67 7.54 2.34
N THR A 22 -22.00 7.37 1.19
CA THR A 22 -22.18 8.23 0.02
C THR A 22 -23.38 7.81 -0.83
N ASP A 23 -24.22 8.77 -1.23
CA ASP A 23 -25.21 8.56 -2.29
C ASP A 23 -24.48 8.38 -3.64
N VAL A 24 -24.38 7.13 -4.09
CA VAL A 24 -23.68 6.74 -5.33
C VAL A 24 -24.14 7.56 -6.53
N LYS A 25 -25.47 7.83 -6.68
CA LYS A 25 -26.00 8.56 -7.84
C LYS A 25 -25.63 10.04 -7.79
N ALA A 26 -25.54 10.62 -6.62
CA ALA A 26 -25.06 11.99 -6.45
C ALA A 26 -23.56 12.05 -6.73
N PHE A 27 -22.77 11.17 -6.11
CA PHE A 27 -21.33 11.11 -6.25
C PHE A 27 -20.85 10.92 -7.68
N LEU A 28 -21.51 10.06 -8.47
CA LEU A 28 -21.17 9.86 -9.90
C LEU A 28 -21.26 11.14 -10.75
N LYS A 29 -21.92 12.19 -10.27
CA LYS A 29 -22.06 13.48 -10.97
C LYS A 29 -21.10 14.54 -10.45
N GLU A 30 -20.39 14.27 -9.36
CA GLU A 30 -19.43 15.19 -8.79
C GLU A 30 -18.18 15.31 -9.65
N THR A 31 -17.45 16.40 -9.48
CA THR A 31 -16.13 16.60 -10.08
C THR A 31 -15.07 16.39 -9.02
N ILE A 32 -14.09 15.56 -9.32
CA ILE A 32 -12.95 15.27 -8.45
C ILE A 32 -11.66 15.78 -9.07
N THR A 33 -10.68 16.09 -8.23
CA THR A 33 -9.31 16.37 -8.68
C THR A 33 -8.60 15.04 -8.87
N THR A 34 -8.15 14.79 -10.10
CA THR A 34 -7.48 13.53 -10.48
C THR A 34 -5.96 13.60 -10.33
N ASP A 35 -5.42 14.80 -10.36
CA ASP A 35 -4.01 15.10 -10.15
C ASP A 35 -3.88 16.42 -9.37
N SER A 36 -3.31 16.35 -8.16
CA SER A 36 -3.14 17.51 -7.27
C SER A 36 -2.07 18.49 -7.77
N ASP A 37 -1.09 18.02 -8.52
CA ASP A 37 0.03 18.84 -8.97
C ASP A 37 -0.34 19.67 -10.20
N SER A 38 -1.04 19.07 -11.16
CA SER A 38 -1.54 19.74 -12.35
C SER A 38 -2.90 20.42 -12.14
N GLY A 39 -3.66 20.01 -11.11
CA GLY A 39 -5.03 20.48 -10.87
C GLY A 39 -6.04 19.88 -11.86
N GLU A 40 -5.71 18.78 -12.53
CA GLU A 40 -6.61 18.12 -13.46
C GLU A 40 -7.85 17.59 -12.72
N THR A 41 -9.01 17.74 -13.37
CA THR A 41 -10.30 17.33 -12.80
C THR A 41 -11.09 16.48 -13.77
N ALA A 42 -11.94 15.60 -13.25
CA ALA A 42 -12.88 14.80 -14.04
C ALA A 42 -14.21 14.62 -13.30
N VAL A 43 -15.28 14.41 -14.04
CA VAL A 43 -16.55 13.94 -13.48
C VAL A 43 -16.36 12.49 -13.06
N VAL A 44 -16.83 12.11 -11.86
CA VAL A 44 -16.62 10.76 -11.29
C VAL A 44 -17.09 9.66 -12.24
N SER A 45 -18.26 9.80 -12.90
CA SER A 45 -18.74 8.81 -13.87
C SER A 45 -17.78 8.58 -15.03
N ASP A 46 -17.20 9.66 -15.55
CA ASP A 46 -16.28 9.61 -16.70
C ASP A 46 -14.92 9.02 -16.25
N TYR A 47 -14.44 9.42 -15.08
CA TYR A 47 -13.25 8.84 -14.46
C TYR A 47 -13.40 7.33 -14.25
N VAL A 48 -14.51 6.89 -13.67
CA VAL A 48 -14.79 5.46 -13.43
C VAL A 48 -14.85 4.69 -14.75
N ALA A 49 -15.50 5.23 -15.77
CA ALA A 49 -15.59 4.60 -17.08
C ALA A 49 -14.21 4.46 -17.74
N GLN A 50 -13.42 5.54 -17.74
CA GLN A 50 -12.08 5.55 -18.30
C GLN A 50 -11.15 4.57 -17.57
N LYS A 51 -11.08 4.62 -16.22
CA LYS A 51 -10.23 3.73 -15.43
C LYS A 51 -10.64 2.26 -15.54
N THR A 52 -11.93 1.99 -15.67
CA THR A 52 -12.43 0.63 -15.96
C THR A 52 -11.90 0.13 -17.29
N GLN A 53 -11.99 0.96 -18.33
CA GLN A 53 -11.51 0.60 -19.67
C GLN A 53 -9.99 0.37 -19.66
N GLU A 54 -9.21 1.30 -19.10
CA GLU A 54 -7.75 1.17 -18.98
C GLU A 54 -7.35 -0.14 -18.27
N THR A 55 -8.03 -0.46 -17.16
CA THR A 55 -7.79 -1.71 -16.43
C THR A 55 -8.08 -2.94 -17.28
N LEU A 56 -9.19 -2.97 -17.98
CA LEU A 56 -9.58 -4.11 -18.84
C LEU A 56 -8.63 -4.27 -20.03
N GLU A 57 -8.21 -3.18 -20.64
CA GLU A 57 -7.24 -3.18 -21.75
C GLU A 57 -5.86 -3.70 -21.26
N THR A 58 -5.41 -3.26 -20.09
CA THR A 58 -4.17 -3.75 -19.46
C THR A 58 -4.25 -5.24 -19.18
N LEU A 59 -5.32 -5.71 -18.53
CA LEU A 59 -5.50 -7.12 -18.22
C LEU A 59 -5.57 -7.99 -19.48
N ALA A 60 -6.25 -7.51 -20.55
CA ALA A 60 -6.31 -8.22 -21.81
C ALA A 60 -4.94 -8.27 -22.51
N ALA A 61 -4.16 -7.19 -22.44
CA ALA A 61 -2.81 -7.15 -22.99
C ALA A 61 -1.86 -8.08 -22.24
N VAL A 62 -1.94 -8.13 -20.91
CA VAL A 62 -1.17 -9.05 -20.05
C VAL A 62 -1.48 -10.50 -20.41
N ASP A 63 -2.75 -10.91 -20.43
CA ASP A 63 -3.17 -12.26 -20.77
C ASP A 63 -2.67 -12.66 -22.18
N ALA A 64 -2.87 -11.77 -23.16
CA ALA A 64 -2.42 -12.02 -24.52
C ALA A 64 -0.90 -12.18 -24.63
N ARG A 65 -0.12 -11.32 -23.94
CA ARG A 65 1.34 -11.38 -23.96
C ARG A 65 1.87 -12.60 -23.21
N PHE A 66 1.31 -12.90 -22.04
CA PHE A 66 1.65 -14.08 -21.26
C PHE A 66 1.50 -15.37 -22.08
N LYS A 67 0.35 -15.53 -22.73
CA LYS A 67 0.08 -16.67 -23.63
C LYS A 67 1.01 -16.69 -24.85
N ALA A 68 1.29 -15.53 -25.44
CA ALA A 68 2.18 -15.43 -26.62
C ALA A 68 3.62 -15.85 -26.30
N LEU A 69 4.07 -15.68 -25.04
CA LEU A 69 5.35 -16.16 -24.54
C LEU A 69 5.32 -17.62 -24.08
N GLY A 70 4.18 -18.32 -24.22
CA GLY A 70 4.02 -19.70 -23.76
C GLY A 70 3.88 -19.81 -22.25
N GLY A 71 3.47 -18.75 -21.58
CA GLY A 71 3.26 -18.73 -20.13
C GLY A 71 2.12 -19.66 -19.71
N GLU A 72 2.36 -20.41 -18.64
CA GLU A 72 1.37 -21.25 -17.96
C GLU A 72 1.55 -21.06 -16.45
N LEU A 73 0.43 -20.80 -15.74
CA LEU A 73 0.48 -20.70 -14.29
C LEU A 73 0.71 -22.08 -13.67
N THR A 74 1.61 -22.15 -12.72
CA THR A 74 1.88 -23.34 -11.94
C THR A 74 0.69 -23.67 -11.02
N ALA A 75 0.63 -24.91 -10.53
CA ALA A 75 -0.40 -25.33 -9.55
C ALA A 75 -0.38 -24.47 -8.28
N ASP A 76 0.80 -24.06 -7.81
CA ASP A 76 0.97 -23.21 -6.63
C ASP A 76 0.49 -21.78 -6.90
N GLN A 77 0.75 -21.24 -8.08
CA GLN A 77 0.24 -19.92 -8.50
C GLN A 77 -1.28 -19.92 -8.62
N LEU A 78 -1.87 -20.95 -9.22
CA LEU A 78 -3.32 -21.10 -9.30
C LEU A 78 -3.96 -21.25 -7.90
N SER A 79 -3.35 -22.05 -7.03
CA SER A 79 -3.80 -22.19 -5.64
C SER A 79 -3.71 -20.87 -4.87
N THR A 80 -2.67 -20.09 -5.11
CA THR A 80 -2.51 -18.78 -4.49
C THR A 80 -3.59 -17.80 -4.97
N ALA A 81 -3.87 -17.73 -6.27
CA ALA A 81 -4.94 -16.92 -6.82
C ALA A 81 -6.31 -17.31 -6.28
N ASP A 82 -6.60 -18.60 -6.23
CA ASP A 82 -7.88 -19.13 -5.70
C ASP A 82 -8.04 -18.82 -4.19
N ARG A 83 -6.95 -18.87 -3.42
CA ARG A 83 -6.94 -18.51 -1.99
C ARG A 83 -7.18 -17.02 -1.78
N TYR A 84 -6.56 -16.14 -2.57
CA TYR A 84 -6.83 -14.70 -2.50
C TYR A 84 -8.27 -14.38 -2.89
N ALA A 85 -8.79 -15.01 -3.94
CA ALA A 85 -10.19 -14.86 -4.33
C ALA A 85 -11.15 -15.26 -3.21
N GLN A 86 -10.86 -16.35 -2.50
CA GLN A 86 -11.67 -16.78 -1.36
C GLN A 86 -11.58 -15.77 -0.21
N GLN A 87 -10.39 -15.29 0.15
CA GLN A 87 -10.22 -14.26 1.18
C GLN A 87 -11.00 -12.98 0.87
N MET A 88 -10.98 -12.55 -0.39
CA MET A 88 -11.75 -11.38 -0.83
C MET A 88 -13.26 -11.61 -0.71
N MET A 89 -13.73 -12.82 -1.04
CA MET A 89 -15.14 -13.17 -0.85
C MET A 89 -15.53 -13.31 0.62
N ASP A 90 -14.65 -13.82 1.47
CA ASP A 90 -14.90 -13.92 2.92
C ASP A 90 -14.99 -12.52 3.58
N GLN A 91 -14.20 -11.57 3.08
CA GLN A 91 -14.15 -10.21 3.63
C GLN A 91 -15.21 -9.28 3.02
N TYR A 92 -15.46 -9.38 1.73
CA TYR A 92 -16.29 -8.41 0.98
C TYR A 92 -17.47 -9.08 0.23
N GLY A 93 -17.77 -10.36 0.48
CA GLY A 93 -18.68 -11.16 -0.31
C GLY A 93 -20.09 -10.58 -0.41
N ASP A 94 -20.61 -10.00 0.65
CA ASP A 94 -21.93 -9.36 0.64
C ASP A 94 -21.95 -8.16 -0.32
N THR A 95 -20.93 -7.30 -0.24
CA THR A 95 -20.79 -6.13 -1.12
C THR A 95 -20.58 -6.56 -2.58
N TYR A 96 -19.73 -7.55 -2.81
CA TYR A 96 -19.48 -8.08 -4.15
C TYR A 96 -20.73 -8.67 -4.77
N THR A 97 -21.44 -9.52 -4.04
CA THR A 97 -22.66 -10.17 -4.51
C THR A 97 -23.78 -9.14 -4.80
N ALA A 98 -23.92 -8.12 -3.94
CA ALA A 98 -24.88 -7.04 -4.18
C ALA A 98 -24.58 -6.25 -5.47
N ASN A 99 -23.31 -6.24 -5.91
CA ASN A 99 -22.86 -5.60 -7.16
C ASN A 99 -22.70 -6.60 -8.33
N GLY A 100 -23.20 -7.83 -8.21
CA GLY A 100 -23.15 -8.84 -9.28
C GLY A 100 -21.80 -9.51 -9.47
N ILE A 101 -20.86 -9.37 -8.50
CA ILE A 101 -19.52 -9.94 -8.55
C ILE A 101 -19.51 -11.27 -7.79
N GLY A 102 -19.44 -12.38 -8.53
CA GLY A 102 -19.36 -13.72 -7.95
C GLY A 102 -17.91 -14.22 -7.80
N LEU A 103 -17.75 -15.32 -7.04
CA LEU A 103 -16.44 -15.94 -6.77
C LEU A 103 -15.64 -16.23 -8.05
N GLU A 104 -16.27 -16.74 -9.10
CA GLU A 104 -15.57 -17.07 -10.35
C GLU A 104 -15.02 -15.82 -11.06
N THR A 105 -15.71 -14.67 -10.94
CA THR A 105 -15.21 -13.39 -11.44
C THR A 105 -13.98 -12.94 -10.66
N VAL A 106 -14.02 -13.09 -9.32
CA VAL A 106 -12.87 -12.74 -8.47
C VAL A 106 -11.70 -13.66 -8.75
N LYS A 107 -11.93 -14.98 -8.88
CA LYS A 107 -10.87 -15.93 -9.27
C LYS A 107 -10.23 -15.59 -10.61
N ALA A 108 -11.03 -15.27 -11.62
CA ALA A 108 -10.51 -14.89 -12.93
C ALA A 108 -9.65 -13.60 -12.84
N TYR A 109 -10.08 -12.64 -12.05
CA TYR A 109 -9.31 -11.42 -11.80
C TYR A 109 -7.99 -11.69 -11.07
N GLU A 110 -8.00 -12.48 -9.99
CA GLU A 110 -6.79 -12.81 -9.23
C GLU A 110 -5.79 -13.63 -10.06
N ARG A 111 -6.26 -14.52 -10.94
CA ARG A 111 -5.39 -15.23 -11.89
C ARG A 111 -4.69 -14.29 -12.84
N LEU A 112 -5.38 -13.28 -13.39
CA LEU A 112 -4.76 -12.26 -14.24
C LEU A 112 -3.71 -11.41 -13.49
N GLN A 113 -3.89 -11.18 -12.18
CA GLN A 113 -2.86 -10.52 -11.36
C GLN A 113 -1.61 -11.40 -11.20
N VAL A 114 -1.80 -12.71 -11.03
CA VAL A 114 -0.68 -13.66 -10.96
C VAL A 114 0.01 -13.78 -12.33
N GLU A 115 -0.75 -13.80 -13.43
CA GLU A 115 -0.18 -13.77 -14.79
C GLU A 115 0.65 -12.50 -15.03
N HIS A 116 0.19 -11.34 -14.54
CA HIS A 116 0.94 -10.10 -14.63
C HIS A 116 2.31 -10.20 -13.94
N THR A 117 2.35 -10.74 -12.72
CA THR A 117 3.60 -10.94 -12.00
C THR A 117 4.52 -11.94 -12.72
N ALA A 118 3.96 -13.06 -13.18
CA ALA A 118 4.72 -14.06 -13.93
C ALA A 118 5.24 -13.50 -15.27
N LEU A 119 4.46 -12.65 -15.95
CA LEU A 119 4.87 -11.99 -17.18
C LEU A 119 6.05 -11.05 -16.95
N LEU A 120 6.08 -10.30 -15.85
CA LEU A 120 7.23 -9.44 -15.52
C LEU A 120 8.51 -10.26 -15.39
N ASP A 121 8.44 -11.42 -14.72
CA ASP A 121 9.59 -12.33 -14.59
C ASP A 121 10.00 -12.95 -15.94
N MET A 122 9.03 -13.34 -16.78
CA MET A 122 9.30 -13.86 -18.13
C MET A 122 9.93 -12.83 -19.07
N VAL A 123 9.70 -11.54 -18.84
CA VAL A 123 10.25 -10.47 -19.68
C VAL A 123 11.56 -9.92 -19.10
N TYR A 124 11.57 -9.59 -17.81
CA TYR A 124 12.62 -8.83 -17.17
C TYR A 124 13.42 -9.61 -16.12
N GLY A 125 12.99 -10.83 -15.78
CA GLY A 125 13.73 -11.72 -14.88
C GLY A 125 15.07 -12.17 -15.45
N PRO A 126 15.92 -12.82 -14.64
CA PRO A 126 17.28 -13.23 -15.03
C PRO A 126 17.35 -14.09 -16.30
N ASP A 127 16.32 -14.92 -16.54
CA ASP A 127 16.18 -15.78 -17.72
C ASP A 127 15.11 -15.24 -18.71
N GLY A 128 14.71 -13.99 -18.55
CA GLY A 128 13.64 -13.37 -19.32
C GLY A 128 14.05 -12.97 -20.75
N GLU A 129 13.07 -12.46 -21.51
CA GLU A 129 13.27 -12.02 -22.90
C GLU A 129 14.19 -10.78 -22.99
N THR A 130 14.14 -9.92 -21.99
CA THR A 130 14.95 -8.69 -21.89
C THR A 130 15.34 -8.51 -20.43
N PRO A 131 16.28 -9.34 -19.92
CA PRO A 131 16.63 -9.29 -18.51
C PRO A 131 17.19 -7.93 -18.14
N VAL A 132 16.88 -7.49 -16.92
CA VAL A 132 17.50 -6.29 -16.35
C VAL A 132 18.80 -6.70 -15.70
N GLU A 133 19.90 -6.07 -16.08
CA GLU A 133 21.23 -6.37 -15.56
C GLU A 133 21.38 -5.90 -14.11
N ASP A 134 22.19 -6.63 -13.34
CA ASP A 134 22.43 -6.32 -11.92
C ASP A 134 22.97 -4.90 -11.71
N ASP A 135 23.81 -4.43 -12.63
CA ASP A 135 24.38 -3.07 -12.59
C ASP A 135 23.29 -1.99 -12.75
N GLU A 136 22.29 -2.23 -13.60
CA GLU A 136 21.17 -1.33 -13.82
C GLU A 136 20.26 -1.29 -12.58
N LEU A 137 19.99 -2.46 -11.98
CA LEU A 137 19.21 -2.55 -10.72
C LEU A 137 19.94 -1.85 -9.58
N THR A 138 21.26 -2.07 -9.45
CA THR A 138 22.08 -1.43 -8.41
C THR A 138 22.08 0.08 -8.59
N SER A 139 22.29 0.57 -9.81
CA SER A 139 22.26 2.02 -10.11
C SER A 139 20.89 2.64 -9.78
N HIS A 140 19.80 1.96 -10.13
CA HIS A 140 18.47 2.44 -9.82
C HIS A 140 18.20 2.48 -8.30
N LEU A 141 18.65 1.47 -7.56
CA LEU A 141 18.54 1.47 -6.09
C LEU A 141 19.33 2.62 -5.48
N ASP A 142 20.58 2.82 -5.90
CA ASP A 142 21.47 3.85 -5.35
C ASP A 142 20.96 5.27 -5.68
N ASP A 143 20.41 5.47 -6.87
CA ASP A 143 19.98 6.79 -7.36
C ASP A 143 18.55 7.18 -6.94
N SER A 144 17.67 6.19 -6.73
CA SER A 144 16.22 6.42 -6.66
C SER A 144 15.55 5.92 -5.39
N MET A 145 16.24 5.10 -4.58
CA MET A 145 15.66 4.49 -3.39
C MET A 145 16.46 4.80 -2.13
N TYR A 146 15.75 4.89 -1.03
CA TYR A 146 16.34 5.06 0.29
C TYR A 146 15.81 3.96 1.20
N GLU A 147 16.72 3.26 1.87
CA GLU A 147 16.35 2.41 2.99
C GLU A 147 16.18 3.29 4.23
N ILE A 148 15.00 3.28 4.83
CA ILE A 148 14.72 4.01 6.07
C ILE A 148 14.38 3.02 7.18
N CYS A 149 14.98 3.26 8.34
CA CYS A 149 14.61 2.58 9.57
C CYS A 149 14.04 3.61 10.55
N TYR A 150 12.86 3.34 11.11
CA TYR A 150 12.20 4.25 12.03
C TYR A 150 11.48 3.50 13.15
N ILE A 151 11.21 4.21 14.23
CA ILE A 151 10.39 3.72 15.32
C ILE A 151 9.18 4.65 15.45
N SER A 152 7.99 4.06 15.37
CA SER A 152 6.73 4.76 15.61
C SER A 152 6.42 4.77 17.11
N ILE A 153 6.15 5.95 17.64
CA ILE A 153 5.75 6.15 19.03
C ILE A 153 4.29 6.64 19.03
N PRO A 154 3.33 5.82 19.48
CA PRO A 154 1.94 6.24 19.53
C PRO A 154 1.75 7.35 20.56
N LEU A 155 1.01 8.41 20.21
CA LEU A 155 0.65 9.51 21.10
C LEU A 155 -0.64 9.22 21.87
N TYR A 156 -0.85 7.97 22.25
CA TYR A 156 -1.97 7.53 23.08
C TYR A 156 -1.55 6.34 23.94
N ASN A 157 -2.15 6.24 25.12
CA ASN A 157 -1.98 5.09 26.00
C ASN A 157 -2.71 3.89 25.41
N THR A 158 -1.99 2.80 25.14
CA THR A 158 -2.54 1.60 24.47
C THR A 158 -3.54 0.81 25.35
N SER A 159 -3.54 1.04 26.65
CA SER A 159 -4.45 0.36 27.60
C SER A 159 -5.76 1.13 27.79
N THR A 160 -5.70 2.46 27.84
CA THR A 160 -6.84 3.33 28.08
C THR A 160 -7.39 4.01 26.84
N TYR A 161 -6.64 3.99 25.73
CA TYR A 161 -6.88 4.73 24.49
C TYR A 161 -6.97 6.25 24.67
N ALA A 162 -6.52 6.77 25.82
CA ALA A 162 -6.46 8.20 26.05
C ALA A 162 -5.29 8.81 25.25
N PHE A 163 -5.57 9.88 24.49
CA PHE A 163 -4.54 10.60 23.77
C PHE A 163 -3.70 11.46 24.72
N ALA A 164 -2.42 11.59 24.40
CA ALA A 164 -1.52 12.52 25.07
C ALA A 164 -2.02 13.95 24.95
N ASP A 165 -1.98 14.70 26.05
CA ASP A 165 -2.18 16.14 26.01
C ASP A 165 -0.93 16.88 25.50
N ASP A 166 -0.98 18.21 25.44
CA ASP A 166 0.09 18.99 24.83
C ASP A 166 1.37 18.99 25.67
N ASP A 167 1.26 18.91 26.99
CA ASP A 167 2.43 18.84 27.91
C ASP A 167 3.09 17.45 27.81
N GLN A 168 2.28 16.39 27.78
CA GLN A 168 2.76 15.03 27.55
C GLN A 168 3.44 14.88 26.19
N LYS A 169 2.84 15.42 25.11
CA LYS A 169 3.48 15.43 23.77
C LYS A 169 4.82 16.16 23.76
N ALA A 170 4.89 17.30 24.44
CA ALA A 170 6.14 18.07 24.52
C ALA A 170 7.25 17.29 25.24
N GLU A 171 6.94 16.62 26.35
CA GLU A 171 7.93 15.82 27.08
C GLU A 171 8.32 14.56 26.30
N MET A 172 7.36 13.86 25.66
CA MET A 172 7.63 12.71 24.78
C MET A 172 8.54 13.11 23.61
N LEU A 173 8.29 14.27 22.99
CA LEU A 173 9.13 14.79 21.90
C LEU A 173 10.55 15.07 22.37
N LYS A 174 10.73 15.65 23.54
CA LYS A 174 12.03 15.92 24.13
C LYS A 174 12.82 14.63 24.39
N LEU A 175 12.18 13.60 24.93
CA LEU A 175 12.80 12.29 25.16
C LEU A 175 13.15 11.60 23.82
N ALA A 176 12.25 11.66 22.85
CA ALA A 176 12.51 11.13 21.50
C ALA A 176 13.67 11.85 20.80
N GLN A 177 13.75 13.19 20.93
CA GLN A 177 14.86 13.96 20.39
C GLN A 177 16.19 13.58 21.04
N ALA A 178 16.23 13.40 22.37
CA ALA A 178 17.44 12.95 23.07
C ALA A 178 17.88 11.55 22.60
N ALA A 179 16.94 10.65 22.32
CA ALA A 179 17.24 9.34 21.74
C ALA A 179 17.80 9.47 20.32
N ALA A 180 17.20 10.32 19.47
CA ALA A 180 17.71 10.59 18.12
C ALA A 180 19.12 11.20 18.15
N ASP A 181 19.39 12.13 19.07
CA ASP A 181 20.71 12.72 19.25
C ASP A 181 21.75 11.66 19.66
N SER A 182 21.37 10.67 20.49
CA SER A 182 22.24 9.56 20.85
C SER A 182 22.58 8.63 19.67
N VAL A 183 21.61 8.37 18.80
CA VAL A 183 21.82 7.61 17.54
C VAL A 183 22.82 8.35 16.65
N ASN A 184 22.60 9.66 16.45
CA ASN A 184 23.50 10.49 15.64
C ASN A 184 24.92 10.57 16.21
N ALA A 185 25.04 10.59 17.54
CA ALA A 185 26.34 10.63 18.21
C ALA A 185 27.08 9.27 18.22
N ALA A 186 26.32 8.17 18.21
CA ALA A 186 26.93 6.82 18.17
C ALA A 186 27.67 6.60 16.84
N GLY A 187 27.20 7.26 15.77
CA GLY A 187 27.79 7.09 14.45
C GLY A 187 27.58 5.67 13.91
N GLY A 188 28.17 5.40 12.77
CA GLY A 188 28.16 4.08 12.14
C GLY A 188 28.50 4.26 10.65
N GLU A 189 29.46 3.46 10.18
CA GLU A 189 29.88 3.51 8.77
C GLU A 189 28.94 2.68 7.89
N THR A 190 28.15 1.78 8.51
CA THR A 190 27.21 0.89 7.78
C THR A 190 25.77 1.09 8.25
N VAL A 191 24.82 0.75 7.38
CA VAL A 191 23.37 0.72 7.73
C VAL A 191 23.13 -0.19 8.94
N SER A 192 23.82 -1.32 9.04
CA SER A 192 23.72 -2.25 10.16
C SER A 192 24.10 -1.60 11.49
N ASP A 193 25.17 -0.79 11.50
CA ASP A 193 25.59 -0.06 12.71
C ASP A 193 24.55 0.98 13.12
N GLN A 194 23.99 1.71 12.15
CA GLN A 194 22.95 2.72 12.38
C GLN A 194 21.64 2.08 12.88
N VAL A 195 21.23 0.95 12.34
CA VAL A 195 20.07 0.18 12.81
C VAL A 195 20.29 -0.32 14.24
N SER A 196 21.50 -0.80 14.56
CA SER A 196 21.85 -1.25 15.90
C SER A 196 21.82 -0.11 16.91
N ALA A 197 22.37 1.05 16.56
CA ALA A 197 22.32 2.26 17.39
C ALA A 197 20.88 2.75 17.62
N LEU A 198 20.03 2.74 16.59
CA LEU A 198 18.62 3.08 16.71
C LEU A 198 17.87 2.11 17.64
N HIS A 199 18.14 0.81 17.51
CA HIS A 199 17.51 -0.21 18.34
C HIS A 199 17.91 -0.04 19.82
N GLU A 200 19.18 0.19 20.11
CA GLU A 200 19.68 0.42 21.46
C GLU A 200 19.09 1.71 22.06
N ALA A 201 19.09 2.80 21.32
CA ALA A 201 18.51 4.07 21.77
C ALA A 201 17.01 3.93 22.05
N ALA A 202 16.28 3.18 21.21
CA ALA A 202 14.87 2.90 21.42
C ALA A 202 14.61 2.06 22.66
N GLN A 203 15.36 0.97 22.87
CA GLN A 203 15.22 0.14 24.06
C GLN A 203 15.43 0.95 25.35
N ASN A 204 16.33 1.92 25.34
CA ASN A 204 16.60 2.76 26.48
C ASN A 204 15.56 3.86 26.70
N ALA A 205 15.04 4.46 25.63
CA ALA A 205 14.16 5.64 25.71
C ALA A 205 12.66 5.31 25.76
N LEU A 206 12.22 4.23 25.09
CA LEU A 206 10.79 3.91 25.01
C LEU A 206 10.09 3.72 26.36
N PRO A 207 10.71 3.06 27.37
CA PRO A 207 10.07 2.93 28.69
C PRO A 207 9.76 4.30 29.33
N ASP A 208 10.69 5.25 29.25
CA ASP A 208 10.50 6.59 29.80
C ASP A 208 9.48 7.40 28.99
N ILE A 209 9.50 7.26 27.66
CA ILE A 209 8.53 7.91 26.76
C ILE A 209 7.10 7.41 27.06
N TYR A 210 6.92 6.11 27.23
CA TYR A 210 5.59 5.55 27.55
C TYR A 210 5.15 5.87 28.97
N ALA A 211 6.07 6.01 29.94
CA ALA A 211 5.74 6.42 31.29
C ALA A 211 5.12 7.83 31.36
N VAL A 212 5.42 8.71 30.41
CA VAL A 212 4.77 10.02 30.28
C VAL A 212 3.27 9.88 30.05
N LEU A 213 2.83 8.88 29.28
CA LEU A 213 1.41 8.62 28.99
C LEU A 213 0.64 8.07 30.21
N ASP A 214 1.35 7.48 31.18
CA ASP A 214 0.75 6.94 32.40
C ASP A 214 0.71 8.00 33.53
N SER A 215 1.39 9.15 33.35
CA SER A 215 1.36 10.24 34.33
C SER A 215 -0.01 10.95 34.29
N GLU A 216 -0.65 11.07 35.46
CA GLU A 216 -1.82 11.94 35.60
C GLU A 216 -1.38 13.38 35.37
N THR A 217 -2.03 14.06 34.42
CA THR A 217 -1.83 15.49 34.18
C THR A 217 -2.44 16.28 35.34
N SER A 218 -1.64 17.17 35.90
CA SER A 218 -2.00 18.04 37.02
C SER A 218 -2.91 19.17 36.56
#